data_824fdc04971fef641e2dcebed755dc0a
#
_entry.id   824fdc04971fef641e2dcebed755dc0a
#
_cell.length_a   1.000
_cell.length_b   1.000
_cell.length_c   1.000
_cell.angle_alpha   90.00
_cell.angle_beta   90.00
_cell.angle_gamma   90.00
#
_symmetry.space_group_name_H-M   'P 1'
#
loop_
_entity.id
_entity.type
_entity.pdbx_description
1 polymer ?
#
loop_
_entity_poly.entity_id
_entity_poly.type
_entity_poly.pdbx_seq_one_letter_code
_entity_poly.pdbx_strand_id
1 'polypeptide(L)'
;EEIVGFLSTPITTLLDQRYMCEKPSSSKKLNNFHIRGTALGGWLVLEPWLTPSLFYQFLGASKKWGDEAHKHVGIDSKTFCTALGAKEANRQLRNHWKSWVSEREIKKLSESGVDHLRIPVADWMFTPYEPFIGCWDGALEELDRVLELCQKYKMKALLDLHAVRNSQNGLDNSGDTGHFEWIGNLTHSGAAIYQHWMMRGGDWVGPFNVLNNSYTSIDSSAMLTTLNVINAIVDRYHAHPAVMGLEPVNEPWDHIPLHVLKEYYWRSYRIVQLKAPHWLTLLHDSFRLTPEFFGTFLKNCDNFAIDTHIYQAWAWENPALWFQEHACMDRTRLIEMESLGVPIIVGEWSLATDNCAMWLNGLNDNVPGYPKVQCERVQCPAPYMGEQPGAPPDPALPAQDPFGAGGKSYVEYGSCPRDRPFPNEKEDVRRLALAKLHAYDFHTHGQFFWNFRTEFETRWDFFRVRKERE
;
A
#
# COMPACT_ATOMS: atom_id res chain seq x y z
N GLU A 1 -0.93 2.64 -33.50
CA GLU A 1 -1.35 1.26 -33.78
C GLU A 1 -0.76 0.29 -32.74
N GLU A 2 0.55 0.38 -32.40
CA GLU A 2 1.19 -0.50 -31.42
C GLU A 2 0.52 -0.43 -30.03
N ILE A 3 0.22 0.78 -29.51
CA ILE A 3 -0.47 0.95 -28.22
C ILE A 3 -1.87 0.35 -28.25
N VAL A 4 -2.62 0.54 -29.34
CA VAL A 4 -3.97 -0.03 -29.48
C VAL A 4 -3.92 -1.56 -29.40
N GLY A 5 -2.92 -2.19 -30.01
CA GLY A 5 -2.70 -3.63 -29.90
C GLY A 5 -2.49 -4.08 -28.45
N PHE A 6 -1.66 -3.36 -27.66
CA PHE A 6 -1.45 -3.68 -26.24
C PHE A 6 -2.71 -3.48 -25.38
N LEU A 7 -3.55 -2.51 -25.72
CA LEU A 7 -4.74 -2.20 -24.94
C LEU A 7 -5.92 -3.14 -25.24
N SER A 8 -5.94 -3.82 -26.39
CA SER A 8 -7.07 -4.60 -26.84
C SER A 8 -6.84 -6.12 -26.87
N THR A 9 -5.59 -6.56 -26.92
CA THR A 9 -5.27 -8.00 -26.99
C THR A 9 -5.36 -8.64 -25.61
N PRO A 10 -6.11 -9.73 -25.42
CA PRO A 10 -6.16 -10.45 -24.15
C PRO A 10 -4.76 -10.83 -23.63
N ILE A 11 -4.58 -10.78 -22.31
CA ILE A 11 -3.37 -11.30 -21.66
C ILE A 11 -3.49 -12.81 -21.62
N THR A 12 -2.92 -13.46 -22.62
CA THR A 12 -2.95 -14.92 -22.76
C THR A 12 -1.58 -15.50 -22.41
N THR A 13 -1.60 -16.78 -22.05
CA THR A 13 -0.42 -17.56 -21.72
C THR A 13 0.44 -17.82 -22.95
N LEU A 14 1.16 -16.85 -23.43
CA LEU A 14 2.22 -17.08 -24.40
C LEU A 14 3.46 -17.55 -23.65
N LEU A 15 3.64 -18.84 -23.62
CA LEU A 15 4.64 -19.57 -22.83
C LEU A 15 6.09 -19.25 -23.18
N ASP A 16 6.38 -18.40 -24.18
CA ASP A 16 7.76 -18.24 -24.70
C ASP A 16 8.12 -16.83 -25.20
N GLN A 17 7.41 -15.80 -24.77
CA GLN A 17 7.86 -14.44 -25.10
C GLN A 17 9.03 -14.03 -24.22
N ARG A 18 10.17 -13.82 -24.83
CA ARG A 18 11.33 -13.21 -24.18
C ARG A 18 11.05 -11.73 -24.00
N TYR A 19 10.66 -11.33 -22.79
CA TYR A 19 10.49 -9.93 -22.40
C TYR A 19 11.85 -9.24 -22.34
N MET A 20 12.36 -8.85 -23.49
CA MET A 20 13.69 -8.27 -23.64
C MET A 20 13.64 -7.13 -24.64
N CYS A 21 14.52 -6.14 -24.45
CA CYS A 21 14.74 -5.11 -25.44
C CYS A 21 15.90 -5.47 -26.37
N GLU A 22 15.86 -4.95 -27.61
CA GLU A 22 17.05 -4.97 -28.46
C GLU A 22 18.17 -4.20 -27.75
N LYS A 23 19.44 -4.63 -27.93
CA LYS A 23 20.57 -3.97 -27.29
C LYS A 23 20.53 -2.47 -27.56
N PRO A 24 20.50 -1.61 -26.55
CA PRO A 24 20.59 -0.18 -26.78
C PRO A 24 21.91 0.17 -27.44
N SER A 25 21.89 1.06 -28.40
CA SER A 25 23.11 1.55 -29.09
C SER A 25 24.05 2.35 -28.17
N SER A 26 23.61 2.72 -26.99
CA SER A 26 24.42 3.31 -25.92
C SER A 26 23.81 2.94 -24.57
N SER A 27 24.58 2.29 -23.70
CA SER A 27 24.19 1.93 -22.36
C SER A 27 23.92 3.16 -21.48
N LYS A 28 22.73 3.70 -21.53
CA LYS A 28 22.23 4.56 -20.45
C LYS A 28 21.66 3.66 -19.36
N LYS A 29 22.55 3.10 -18.56
CA LYS A 29 22.15 2.49 -17.29
C LYS A 29 21.57 3.58 -16.38
N LEU A 30 20.70 3.20 -15.44
CA LEU A 30 20.23 4.03 -14.29
C LEU A 30 21.39 4.68 -13.46
N ASN A 31 22.54 4.91 -14.04
CA ASN A 31 23.86 5.09 -13.43
C ASN A 31 24.07 6.36 -12.59
N ASN A 32 23.04 7.19 -12.31
CA ASN A 32 23.18 8.34 -11.41
C ASN A 32 21.89 8.69 -10.69
N PHE A 33 21.06 7.71 -10.43
CA PHE A 33 19.75 7.92 -9.83
C PHE A 33 19.72 7.24 -8.44
N HIS A 34 19.48 8.02 -7.43
CA HIS A 34 19.37 7.52 -6.05
C HIS A 34 18.23 8.23 -5.35
N ILE A 35 17.29 7.44 -4.81
CA ILE A 35 16.08 7.91 -4.17
C ILE A 35 16.25 7.95 -2.66
N ARG A 36 15.93 9.09 -2.05
CA ARG A 36 15.66 9.22 -0.62
C ARG A 36 14.23 9.71 -0.47
N GLY A 37 13.31 8.77 -0.38
CA GLY A 37 11.90 9.02 -0.53
C GLY A 37 11.06 8.70 0.68
N THR A 38 9.81 9.14 0.60
CA THR A 38 8.71 8.68 1.45
C THR A 38 7.42 8.62 0.65
N ALA A 39 6.50 7.76 1.07
CA ALA A 39 5.19 7.64 0.43
C ALA A 39 4.18 8.63 1.02
N LEU A 40 3.22 9.06 0.19
CA LEU A 40 2.06 9.86 0.62
C LEU A 40 0.82 8.97 0.77
N GLY A 41 0.93 7.90 1.57
CA GLY A 41 -0.16 6.97 1.82
C GLY A 41 -1.30 7.55 2.65
N GLY A 42 -2.47 6.90 2.60
CA GLY A 42 -3.68 7.34 3.28
C GLY A 42 -4.23 8.67 2.76
N TRP A 43 -3.84 9.10 1.57
CA TRP A 43 -4.25 10.37 0.97
C TRP A 43 -5.28 10.20 -0.14
N LEU A 44 -4.85 9.85 -1.38
CA LEU A 44 -5.72 9.64 -2.54
C LEU A 44 -6.26 8.21 -2.64
N VAL A 45 -5.72 7.30 -1.87
CA VAL A 45 -6.24 5.97 -1.55
C VAL A 45 -6.36 5.91 -0.03
N LEU A 46 -7.51 5.48 0.48
CA LEU A 46 -7.75 5.45 1.93
C LEU A 46 -7.24 4.15 2.53
N GLU A 47 -6.62 4.29 3.69
CA GLU A 47 -6.22 3.19 4.55
C GLU A 47 -6.65 3.49 5.98
N PRO A 48 -7.60 2.73 6.55
CA PRO A 48 -8.17 3.03 7.87
C PRO A 48 -7.14 3.16 8.99
N TRP A 49 -6.06 2.41 8.93
CA TRP A 49 -5.01 2.45 9.94
C TRP A 49 -4.11 3.70 9.88
N LEU A 50 -3.95 4.30 8.69
CA LEU A 50 -3.20 5.55 8.52
C LEU A 50 -4.00 6.76 8.99
N THR A 51 -5.32 6.76 8.70
CA THR A 51 -6.24 7.86 8.96
C THR A 51 -7.50 7.40 9.69
N PRO A 52 -7.36 6.78 10.88
CA PRO A 52 -8.50 6.23 11.62
C PRO A 52 -9.62 7.22 11.87
N SER A 53 -9.32 8.51 12.03
CA SER A 53 -10.33 9.54 12.32
C SER A 53 -11.42 9.64 11.25
N LEU A 54 -11.13 9.30 9.99
CA LEU A 54 -12.14 9.25 8.93
C LEU A 54 -13.15 8.11 9.13
N PHE A 55 -12.72 7.04 9.78
CA PHE A 55 -13.47 5.80 9.91
C PHE A 55 -14.22 5.66 11.24
N TYR A 56 -13.94 6.51 12.24
CA TYR A 56 -14.68 6.49 13.52
C TYR A 56 -16.17 6.66 13.39
N GLN A 57 -16.63 7.37 12.38
CA GLN A 57 -18.06 7.55 12.13
C GLN A 57 -18.82 6.25 11.86
N PHE A 58 -18.11 5.18 11.50
CA PHE A 58 -18.67 3.86 11.25
C PHE A 58 -18.73 2.99 12.50
N LEU A 59 -18.04 3.36 13.57
CA LEU A 59 -18.19 2.70 14.86
C LEU A 59 -19.60 2.95 15.40
N GLY A 60 -20.17 1.95 16.02
CA GLY A 60 -21.56 2.03 16.50
C GLY A 60 -22.63 1.79 15.44
N ALA A 61 -22.26 1.51 14.19
CA ALA A 61 -23.19 1.24 13.10
C ALA A 61 -24.15 0.07 13.42
N SER A 62 -23.65 -0.99 14.06
CA SER A 62 -24.44 -2.17 14.45
C SER A 62 -25.59 -1.81 15.38
N LYS A 63 -25.39 -0.89 16.31
CA LYS A 63 -26.46 -0.47 17.24
C LYS A 63 -27.53 0.35 16.54
N LYS A 64 -27.15 1.16 15.55
CA LYS A 64 -28.09 1.99 14.81
C LYS A 64 -28.85 1.21 13.74
N TRP A 65 -28.19 0.27 13.07
CA TRP A 65 -28.69 -0.35 11.85
C TRP A 65 -28.94 -1.87 11.98
N GLY A 66 -28.56 -2.50 13.12
CA GLY A 66 -28.73 -3.94 13.33
C GLY A 66 -28.05 -4.78 12.21
N ASP A 67 -28.79 -5.73 11.66
CA ASP A 67 -28.29 -6.64 10.62
C ASP A 67 -27.93 -5.93 9.30
N GLU A 68 -28.40 -4.71 9.10
CA GLU A 68 -28.09 -3.88 7.94
C GLU A 68 -26.81 -3.02 8.12
N ALA A 69 -26.15 -3.16 9.28
CA ALA A 69 -24.98 -2.32 9.62
C ALA A 69 -23.89 -2.36 8.54
N HIS A 70 -23.67 -3.52 7.90
CA HIS A 70 -22.68 -3.70 6.85
C HIS A 70 -22.86 -2.74 5.66
N LYS A 71 -24.09 -2.31 5.38
CA LYS A 71 -24.39 -1.34 4.31
C LYS A 71 -23.98 0.10 4.66
N HIS A 72 -23.65 0.34 5.93
CA HIS A 72 -23.37 1.67 6.47
C HIS A 72 -21.98 1.77 7.08
N VAL A 73 -21.09 0.83 6.76
CA VAL A 73 -19.71 0.80 7.25
C VAL A 73 -18.73 0.88 6.09
N GLY A 74 -17.87 1.88 6.13
CA GLY A 74 -16.70 1.96 5.26
C GLY A 74 -15.51 1.26 5.91
N ILE A 75 -14.86 0.34 5.17
CA ILE A 75 -13.65 -0.36 5.59
C ILE A 75 -12.49 -0.10 4.62
N ASP A 76 -12.78 0.52 3.49
CA ASP A 76 -11.85 0.86 2.41
C ASP A 76 -12.42 2.02 1.58
N SER A 77 -11.75 2.40 0.50
CA SER A 77 -12.18 3.48 -0.38
C SER A 77 -13.55 3.23 -1.03
N LYS A 78 -13.80 2.00 -1.48
CA LYS A 78 -15.05 1.60 -2.16
C LYS A 78 -16.25 1.64 -1.21
N THR A 79 -16.09 1.03 -0.07
CA THR A 79 -17.16 0.98 0.94
C THR A 79 -17.36 2.33 1.63
N PHE A 80 -16.33 3.17 1.73
CA PHE A 80 -16.47 4.56 2.19
C PHE A 80 -17.43 5.35 1.29
N CYS A 81 -17.27 5.26 -0.03
CA CYS A 81 -18.19 5.88 -0.99
C CYS A 81 -19.59 5.29 -0.90
N THR A 82 -19.69 3.97 -0.80
CA THR A 82 -20.99 3.27 -0.74
C THR A 82 -21.76 3.62 0.53
N ALA A 83 -21.09 3.61 1.69
CA ALA A 83 -21.72 3.83 2.99
C ALA A 83 -22.20 5.28 3.19
N LEU A 84 -21.46 6.25 2.68
CA LEU A 84 -21.77 7.68 2.85
C LEU A 84 -22.57 8.26 1.67
N GLY A 85 -22.50 7.61 0.51
CA GLY A 85 -23.00 8.16 -0.75
C GLY A 85 -22.07 9.24 -1.32
N ALA A 86 -22.07 9.40 -2.64
CA ALA A 86 -21.11 10.22 -3.36
C ALA A 86 -20.92 11.64 -2.81
N LYS A 87 -22.04 12.36 -2.54
CA LYS A 87 -21.99 13.76 -2.10
C LYS A 87 -21.31 13.95 -0.74
N GLU A 88 -21.68 13.15 0.25
CA GLU A 88 -21.11 13.30 1.61
C GLU A 88 -19.68 12.76 1.65
N ALA A 89 -19.43 11.62 1.02
CA ALA A 89 -18.08 11.10 0.89
C ALA A 89 -17.14 12.12 0.22
N ASN A 90 -17.52 12.70 -0.91
CA ASN A 90 -16.72 13.72 -1.60
C ASN A 90 -16.44 14.95 -0.72
N ARG A 91 -17.44 15.43 0.03
CA ARG A 91 -17.25 16.55 0.95
C ARG A 91 -16.18 16.24 2.01
N GLN A 92 -16.20 15.02 2.57
CA GLN A 92 -15.20 14.59 3.55
C GLN A 92 -13.81 14.41 2.89
N LEU A 93 -13.75 13.76 1.73
CA LEU A 93 -12.52 13.51 0.99
C LEU A 93 -11.82 14.80 0.60
N ARG A 94 -12.53 15.80 0.07
CA ARG A 94 -11.94 17.11 -0.27
C ARG A 94 -11.30 17.79 0.94
N ASN A 95 -11.92 17.71 2.12
CA ASN A 95 -11.35 18.24 3.35
C ASN A 95 -10.11 17.44 3.78
N HIS A 96 -10.21 16.11 3.69
CA HIS A 96 -9.10 15.20 3.99
C HIS A 96 -7.90 15.48 3.08
N TRP A 97 -8.07 15.46 1.76
CA TRP A 97 -6.98 15.64 0.80
C TRP A 97 -6.20 16.94 1.04
N LYS A 98 -6.91 18.05 1.28
CA LYS A 98 -6.29 19.35 1.57
C LYS A 98 -5.54 19.40 2.89
N SER A 99 -6.06 18.75 3.92
CA SER A 99 -5.47 18.79 5.26
C SER A 99 -4.40 17.72 5.48
N TRP A 100 -4.48 16.60 4.77
CA TRP A 100 -3.54 15.49 4.91
C TRP A 100 -2.21 15.80 4.24
N VAL A 101 -2.22 16.31 3.01
CA VAL A 101 -1.02 16.72 2.28
C VAL A 101 -1.09 18.21 1.97
N SER A 102 -0.64 19.05 2.89
CA SER A 102 -0.55 20.48 2.69
C SER A 102 0.85 20.90 2.19
N GLU A 103 0.97 22.15 1.72
CA GLU A 103 2.27 22.72 1.35
C GLU A 103 3.29 22.68 2.50
N ARG A 104 2.83 22.82 3.75
CA ARG A 104 3.70 22.78 4.93
C ARG A 104 4.39 21.40 5.06
N GLU A 105 3.66 20.31 4.84
CA GLU A 105 4.20 18.95 4.87
C GLU A 105 5.22 18.73 3.75
N ILE A 106 4.91 19.12 2.51
CA ILE A 106 5.82 18.99 1.37
C ILE A 106 7.11 19.79 1.61
N LYS A 107 7.00 21.04 2.04
CA LYS A 107 8.15 21.88 2.41
C LYS A 107 9.00 21.21 3.48
N LYS A 108 8.37 20.69 4.54
CA LYS A 108 9.05 20.05 5.66
C LYS A 108 9.76 18.75 5.22
N LEU A 109 9.19 17.97 4.30
CA LEU A 109 9.84 16.80 3.72
C LEU A 109 11.10 17.20 2.96
N SER A 110 11.02 18.19 2.07
CA SER A 110 12.18 18.71 1.33
C SER A 110 13.28 19.23 2.26
N GLU A 111 12.93 20.03 3.29
CA GLU A 111 13.87 20.51 4.30
C GLU A 111 14.47 19.37 5.14
N SER A 112 13.84 18.23 5.15
CA SER A 112 14.28 17.00 5.83
C SER A 112 15.20 16.13 5.00
N GLY A 113 15.53 16.54 3.77
CA GLY A 113 16.40 15.80 2.86
C GLY A 113 15.67 14.72 2.03
N VAL A 114 14.35 14.70 2.04
CA VAL A 114 13.54 13.89 1.12
C VAL A 114 13.56 14.56 -0.24
N ASP A 115 13.96 13.83 -1.25
CA ASP A 115 14.09 14.31 -2.63
C ASP A 115 13.06 13.67 -3.59
N HIS A 116 12.40 12.61 -3.15
CA HIS A 116 11.40 11.88 -3.93
C HIS A 116 10.15 11.54 -3.11
N LEU A 117 8.99 11.59 -3.77
CA LEU A 117 7.71 11.16 -3.20
C LEU A 117 7.14 10.02 -4.02
N ARG A 118 6.75 8.91 -3.37
CA ARG A 118 5.90 7.89 -3.95
C ARG A 118 4.46 8.26 -3.64
N ILE A 119 3.63 8.42 -4.68
CA ILE A 119 2.28 8.94 -4.58
C ILE A 119 1.28 7.87 -4.98
N PRO A 120 0.65 7.17 -4.01
CA PRO A 120 -0.46 6.27 -4.27
C PRO A 120 -1.62 6.97 -4.97
N VAL A 121 -2.01 6.44 -6.14
CA VAL A 121 -3.17 6.87 -6.91
C VAL A 121 -4.06 5.68 -7.24
N ALA A 122 -5.32 5.92 -7.60
CA ALA A 122 -6.28 4.89 -7.91
C ALA A 122 -6.75 4.98 -9.37
N ASP A 123 -7.14 3.84 -9.94
CA ASP A 123 -7.59 3.75 -11.33
C ASP A 123 -8.87 4.55 -11.59
N TRP A 124 -9.78 4.58 -10.61
CA TRP A 124 -11.03 5.35 -10.70
C TRP A 124 -10.84 6.88 -10.75
N MET A 125 -9.66 7.39 -10.42
CA MET A 125 -9.31 8.80 -10.61
C MET A 125 -9.18 9.16 -12.10
N PHE A 126 -8.75 8.21 -12.92
CA PHE A 126 -8.49 8.38 -14.35
C PHE A 126 -9.60 7.80 -15.22
N THR A 127 -10.27 6.76 -14.74
CA THR A 127 -11.39 6.09 -15.41
C THR A 127 -12.49 5.82 -14.39
N PRO A 128 -13.33 6.82 -14.06
CA PRO A 128 -14.33 6.71 -13.01
C PRO A 128 -15.36 5.60 -13.27
N TYR A 129 -15.72 4.88 -12.23
CA TYR A 129 -16.79 3.89 -12.20
C TYR A 129 -17.45 3.85 -10.81
N GLU A 130 -18.64 3.22 -10.73
CA GLU A 130 -19.34 3.10 -9.43
C GLU A 130 -18.56 2.23 -8.43
N PRO A 131 -18.53 2.64 -7.15
CA PRO A 131 -19.25 3.76 -6.52
C PRO A 131 -18.45 5.06 -6.47
N PHE A 132 -17.35 5.19 -7.21
CA PHE A 132 -16.43 6.31 -7.11
C PHE A 132 -16.90 7.55 -7.89
N ILE A 133 -17.86 7.42 -8.80
CA ILE A 133 -18.44 8.56 -9.56
C ILE A 133 -19.07 9.57 -8.61
N GLY A 134 -18.64 10.82 -8.70
CA GLY A 134 -19.07 11.89 -7.80
C GLY A 134 -18.47 11.82 -6.39
N CYS A 135 -17.96 10.66 -5.98
CA CYS A 135 -17.28 10.46 -4.68
C CYS A 135 -15.83 10.95 -4.73
N TRP A 136 -15.09 10.59 -5.78
CA TRP A 136 -13.66 10.92 -5.93
C TRP A 136 -13.39 12.16 -6.78
N ASP A 137 -14.43 12.94 -7.10
CA ASP A 137 -14.30 14.16 -7.90
C ASP A 137 -13.38 15.19 -7.21
N GLY A 138 -12.38 15.67 -7.93
CA GLY A 138 -11.38 16.61 -7.42
C GLY A 138 -10.09 15.98 -6.93
N ALA A 139 -9.95 14.65 -6.99
CA ALA A 139 -8.71 13.97 -6.62
C ALA A 139 -7.56 14.26 -7.58
N LEU A 140 -7.83 14.41 -8.89
CA LEU A 140 -6.82 14.76 -9.87
C LEU A 140 -6.31 16.20 -9.67
N GLU A 141 -7.20 17.14 -9.32
CA GLU A 141 -6.83 18.52 -9.01
C GLU A 141 -5.94 18.60 -7.77
N GLU A 142 -6.18 17.74 -6.78
CA GLU A 142 -5.31 17.65 -5.60
C GLU A 142 -3.95 17.01 -5.95
N LEU A 143 -3.92 16.00 -6.81
CA LEU A 143 -2.68 15.44 -7.34
C LEU A 143 -1.88 16.50 -8.10
N ASP A 144 -2.51 17.21 -9.03
CA ASP A 144 -1.89 18.32 -9.78
C ASP A 144 -1.29 19.36 -8.83
N ARG A 145 -2.04 19.77 -7.79
CA ARG A 145 -1.57 20.72 -6.77
C ARG A 145 -0.29 20.23 -6.07
N VAL A 146 -0.22 18.96 -5.71
CA VAL A 146 0.96 18.40 -5.03
C VAL A 146 2.14 18.24 -6.00
N LEU A 147 1.91 17.87 -7.24
CA LEU A 147 2.95 17.84 -8.27
C LEU A 147 3.58 19.22 -8.51
N GLU A 148 2.79 20.29 -8.52
CA GLU A 148 3.29 21.67 -8.58
C GLU A 148 4.13 22.03 -7.33
N LEU A 149 3.75 21.55 -6.15
CA LEU A 149 4.56 21.70 -4.94
C LEU A 149 5.86 20.91 -5.03
N CYS A 150 5.83 19.70 -5.58
CA CYS A 150 7.07 18.93 -5.84
C CYS A 150 8.02 19.73 -6.74
N GLN A 151 7.52 20.30 -7.82
CA GLN A 151 8.32 21.15 -8.70
C GLN A 151 8.88 22.38 -7.96
N LYS A 152 8.04 23.08 -7.18
CA LYS A 152 8.42 24.25 -6.38
C LYS A 152 9.56 23.94 -5.41
N TYR A 153 9.51 22.79 -4.73
CA TYR A 153 10.49 22.36 -3.74
C TYR A 153 11.59 21.45 -4.32
N LYS A 154 11.68 21.32 -5.65
CA LYS A 154 12.69 20.53 -6.37
C LYS A 154 12.69 19.05 -6.00
N MET A 155 11.54 18.53 -5.68
CA MET A 155 11.31 17.10 -5.43
C MET A 155 10.80 16.42 -6.69
N LYS A 156 10.99 15.12 -6.79
CA LYS A 156 10.41 14.27 -7.84
C LYS A 156 9.26 13.42 -7.28
N ALA A 157 8.35 13.05 -8.16
CA ALA A 157 7.22 12.19 -7.82
C ALA A 157 7.24 10.92 -8.68
N LEU A 158 7.15 9.78 -8.04
CA LEU A 158 6.79 8.51 -8.64
C LEU A 158 5.29 8.31 -8.43
N LEU A 159 4.52 8.20 -9.50
CA LEU A 159 3.11 7.84 -9.41
C LEU A 159 3.01 6.34 -9.22
N ASP A 160 2.24 5.92 -8.25
CA ASP A 160 2.06 4.52 -7.91
C ASP A 160 0.58 4.16 -8.07
N LEU A 161 0.26 3.32 -9.06
CA LEU A 161 -1.10 2.82 -9.23
C LEU A 161 -1.40 1.80 -8.13
N HIS A 162 -1.79 2.34 -6.98
CA HIS A 162 -1.94 1.61 -5.72
C HIS A 162 -3.24 0.81 -5.62
N ALA A 163 -4.25 1.22 -6.37
CA ALA A 163 -5.58 0.64 -6.33
C ALA A 163 -6.11 0.45 -7.75
N VAL A 164 -6.54 -0.76 -8.07
CA VAL A 164 -7.09 -1.13 -9.38
C VAL A 164 -8.40 -1.88 -9.24
N ARG A 165 -9.23 -1.80 -10.28
CA ARG A 165 -10.54 -2.48 -10.34
C ARG A 165 -10.42 -3.95 -9.99
N ASN A 166 -11.32 -4.40 -9.13
CA ASN A 166 -11.40 -5.76 -8.59
C ASN A 166 -10.22 -6.17 -7.72
N SER A 167 -9.44 -5.20 -7.23
CA SER A 167 -8.33 -5.42 -6.30
C SER A 167 -7.24 -6.38 -6.79
N GLN A 168 -6.02 -5.94 -6.75
CA GLN A 168 -4.85 -6.76 -7.12
C GLN A 168 -4.37 -7.70 -5.99
N ASN A 169 -4.80 -7.45 -4.76
CA ASN A 169 -4.33 -8.19 -3.59
C ASN A 169 -5.40 -8.52 -2.54
N GLY A 170 -6.61 -7.95 -2.65
CA GLY A 170 -7.70 -8.16 -1.69
C GLY A 170 -7.53 -7.42 -0.36
N LEU A 171 -6.55 -6.52 -0.24
CA LEU A 171 -6.30 -5.70 0.94
C LEU A 171 -7.05 -4.37 0.84
N ASP A 172 -7.29 -3.72 1.98
CA ASP A 172 -7.93 -2.41 2.04
C ASP A 172 -7.11 -1.30 1.33
N ASN A 173 -5.78 -1.43 1.30
CA ASN A 173 -4.89 -0.52 0.59
C ASN A 173 -5.09 -0.54 -0.95
N SER A 174 -5.70 -1.60 -1.50
CA SER A 174 -6.12 -1.64 -2.90
C SER A 174 -7.43 -0.88 -3.16
N GLY A 175 -8.01 -0.28 -2.12
CA GLY A 175 -9.26 0.46 -2.19
C GLY A 175 -10.53 -0.38 -2.28
N ASP A 176 -10.40 -1.69 -2.41
CA ASP A 176 -11.49 -2.67 -2.46
C ASP A 176 -11.05 -3.96 -1.73
N THR A 177 -11.46 -4.10 -0.48
CA THR A 177 -11.18 -5.29 0.32
C THR A 177 -11.92 -6.49 -0.26
N GLY A 178 -11.16 -7.44 -0.80
CA GLY A 178 -11.73 -8.61 -1.46
C GLY A 178 -12.03 -9.75 -0.49
N HIS A 179 -13.07 -10.55 -0.83
CA HIS A 179 -13.35 -11.85 -0.23
C HIS A 179 -13.43 -11.87 1.30
N PHE A 180 -14.33 -11.06 1.86
CA PHE A 180 -14.62 -11.06 3.29
C PHE A 180 -16.10 -11.37 3.57
N GLU A 181 -16.37 -11.79 4.79
CA GLU A 181 -17.73 -12.04 5.29
C GLU A 181 -18.01 -11.19 6.51
N TRP A 182 -19.20 -10.56 6.57
CA TRP A 182 -19.64 -9.90 7.78
C TRP A 182 -20.00 -10.92 8.84
N ILE A 183 -19.43 -10.77 10.04
CA ILE A 183 -19.76 -11.63 11.17
C ILE A 183 -21.09 -11.17 11.75
N GLY A 184 -22.11 -12.02 11.66
CA GLY A 184 -23.46 -11.70 12.11
C GLY A 184 -23.58 -11.54 13.63
N ASN A 185 -24.56 -10.72 14.04
CA ASN A 185 -24.97 -10.47 15.42
C ASN A 185 -23.97 -9.71 16.31
N LEU A 186 -23.61 -8.52 15.87
CA LEU A 186 -22.69 -7.62 16.54
C LEU A 186 -23.38 -6.60 17.46
N THR A 187 -24.62 -6.90 17.88
CA THR A 187 -25.45 -6.00 18.70
C THR A 187 -24.83 -5.65 20.05
N HIS A 188 -23.93 -6.48 20.56
CA HIS A 188 -23.25 -6.27 21.83
C HIS A 188 -22.06 -5.31 21.76
N SER A 189 -21.37 -5.28 20.64
CA SER A 189 -20.13 -4.50 20.51
C SER A 189 -20.30 -3.08 20.01
N GLY A 190 -21.44 -2.79 19.39
CA GLY A 190 -21.68 -1.49 18.76
C GLY A 190 -20.92 -1.26 17.45
N ALA A 191 -20.08 -2.19 17.00
CA ALA A 191 -19.32 -2.10 15.76
C ALA A 191 -19.64 -3.27 14.82
N ALA A 192 -19.68 -3.02 13.52
CA ALA A 192 -19.72 -4.08 12.52
C ALA A 192 -18.33 -4.69 12.38
N ILE A 193 -18.25 -6.00 12.38
CA ILE A 193 -17.02 -6.76 12.25
C ILE A 193 -17.11 -7.61 11.00
N TYR A 194 -16.00 -7.76 10.30
CA TYR A 194 -15.91 -8.70 9.20
C TYR A 194 -14.75 -9.67 9.44
N GLN A 195 -14.82 -10.79 8.76
CA GLN A 195 -13.80 -11.79 8.71
C GLN A 195 -13.34 -11.92 7.27
N HIS A 196 -12.04 -11.86 7.05
CA HIS A 196 -11.50 -12.33 5.81
C HIS A 196 -10.58 -13.52 6.01
N TRP A 197 -10.34 -14.21 4.94
CA TRP A 197 -9.47 -15.37 4.94
C TRP A 197 -8.03 -14.94 5.13
N MET A 198 -7.23 -15.74 5.79
CA MET A 198 -5.81 -15.46 6.03
C MET A 198 -5.05 -15.12 4.75
N MET A 199 -5.33 -15.90 3.70
CA MET A 199 -4.75 -15.66 2.39
C MET A 199 -5.75 -14.84 1.60
N ARG A 200 -5.40 -13.60 1.36
CA ARG A 200 -6.22 -12.65 0.62
C ARG A 200 -5.85 -12.68 -0.84
N GLY A 201 -6.78 -12.36 -1.69
CA GLY A 201 -6.58 -12.16 -3.11
C GLY A 201 -7.72 -11.33 -3.67
N GLY A 202 -7.44 -10.59 -4.71
CA GLY A 202 -8.43 -9.83 -5.46
C GLY A 202 -8.72 -10.47 -6.81
N ASP A 203 -9.79 -10.04 -7.45
CA ASP A 203 -10.27 -10.60 -8.72
C ASP A 203 -9.70 -9.87 -9.96
N TRP A 204 -8.61 -9.12 -9.77
CA TRP A 204 -7.99 -8.34 -10.86
C TRP A 204 -7.54 -9.18 -12.06
N VAL A 205 -7.05 -10.39 -11.83
CA VAL A 205 -6.62 -11.32 -12.89
C VAL A 205 -7.62 -12.43 -13.17
N GLY A 206 -8.76 -12.42 -12.49
CA GLY A 206 -9.81 -13.43 -12.60
C GLY A 206 -10.36 -13.84 -11.25
N PRO A 207 -11.39 -14.69 -11.19
CA PRO A 207 -12.01 -15.09 -9.93
C PRO A 207 -11.05 -15.85 -9.02
N PHE A 208 -10.79 -15.28 -7.84
CA PHE A 208 -9.93 -15.87 -6.81
C PHE A 208 -10.72 -16.81 -5.90
N ASN A 209 -10.23 -18.01 -5.67
CA ASN A 209 -10.79 -18.96 -4.72
C ASN A 209 -10.01 -18.93 -3.40
N VAL A 210 -10.59 -18.33 -2.39
CA VAL A 210 -9.97 -18.18 -1.06
C VAL A 210 -9.72 -19.52 -0.35
N LEU A 211 -10.48 -20.57 -0.66
CA LEU A 211 -10.31 -21.89 -0.04
C LEU A 211 -9.07 -22.63 -0.58
N ASN A 212 -8.74 -22.39 -1.83
CA ASN A 212 -7.63 -23.06 -2.52
C ASN A 212 -6.44 -22.13 -2.75
N ASN A 213 -6.52 -20.86 -2.35
CA ASN A 213 -5.53 -19.81 -2.58
C ASN A 213 -5.05 -19.75 -4.04
N SER A 214 -6.01 -19.77 -4.97
CA SER A 214 -5.69 -19.82 -6.41
C SER A 214 -6.80 -19.21 -7.26
N TYR A 215 -6.43 -18.74 -8.44
CA TYR A 215 -7.39 -18.31 -9.43
C TYR A 215 -8.05 -19.51 -10.10
N THR A 216 -9.38 -19.48 -10.20
CA THR A 216 -10.14 -20.55 -10.87
C THR A 216 -9.99 -20.48 -12.39
N SER A 217 -9.79 -19.29 -12.92
CA SER A 217 -9.48 -19.00 -14.31
C SER A 217 -8.78 -17.65 -14.41
N ILE A 218 -8.08 -17.42 -15.50
CA ILE A 218 -7.52 -16.09 -15.81
C ILE A 218 -8.52 -15.32 -16.67
N ASP A 219 -8.95 -14.18 -16.16
CA ASP A 219 -9.72 -13.17 -16.88
C ASP A 219 -8.93 -11.87 -16.93
N SER A 220 -8.44 -11.54 -18.09
CA SER A 220 -7.59 -10.36 -18.27
C SER A 220 -8.36 -9.05 -18.45
N SER A 221 -9.69 -9.05 -18.35
CA SER A 221 -10.50 -7.84 -18.63
C SER A 221 -10.18 -6.67 -17.71
N ALA A 222 -10.04 -6.91 -16.40
CA ALA A 222 -9.65 -5.87 -15.46
C ALA A 222 -8.20 -5.38 -15.68
N MET A 223 -7.27 -6.29 -15.97
CA MET A 223 -5.88 -5.93 -16.32
C MET A 223 -5.81 -5.10 -17.60
N LEU A 224 -6.60 -5.38 -18.62
CA LEU A 224 -6.68 -4.56 -19.83
C LEU A 224 -7.23 -3.16 -19.53
N THR A 225 -8.23 -3.06 -18.64
CA THR A 225 -8.74 -1.78 -18.16
C THR A 225 -7.61 -1.01 -17.44
N THR A 226 -6.80 -1.68 -16.63
CA THR A 226 -5.66 -1.05 -15.95
C THR A 226 -4.61 -0.55 -16.95
N LEU A 227 -4.35 -1.26 -18.06
CA LEU A 227 -3.47 -0.74 -19.11
C LEU A 227 -4.00 0.54 -19.77
N ASN A 228 -5.32 0.68 -19.92
CA ASN A 228 -5.93 1.94 -20.37
C ASN A 228 -5.71 3.08 -19.35
N VAL A 229 -5.78 2.76 -18.06
CA VAL A 229 -5.49 3.73 -16.98
C VAL A 229 -4.02 4.16 -17.04
N ILE A 230 -3.08 3.22 -17.18
CA ILE A 230 -1.66 3.54 -17.37
C ILE A 230 -1.47 4.50 -18.54
N ASN A 231 -2.11 4.20 -19.67
CA ASN A 231 -2.06 5.06 -20.83
C ASN A 231 -2.58 6.48 -20.54
N ALA A 232 -3.69 6.59 -19.80
CA ALA A 232 -4.26 7.89 -19.40
C ALA A 232 -3.35 8.67 -18.43
N ILE A 233 -2.70 7.98 -17.48
CA ILE A 233 -1.71 8.57 -16.57
C ILE A 233 -0.55 9.16 -17.37
N VAL A 234 0.02 8.37 -18.29
CA VAL A 234 1.15 8.82 -19.11
C VAL A 234 0.75 9.98 -20.01
N ASP A 235 -0.41 9.92 -20.65
CA ASP A 235 -0.93 11.03 -21.48
C ASP A 235 -1.07 12.32 -20.70
N ARG A 236 -1.53 12.26 -19.47
CA ARG A 236 -1.71 13.44 -18.62
C ARG A 236 -0.39 14.03 -18.12
N TYR A 237 0.57 13.18 -17.72
CA TYR A 237 1.71 13.63 -16.92
C TYR A 237 3.08 13.48 -17.57
N HIS A 238 3.20 12.89 -18.77
CA HIS A 238 4.50 12.67 -19.44
C HIS A 238 5.37 13.92 -19.58
N ALA A 239 4.76 15.11 -19.70
CA ALA A 239 5.46 16.38 -19.80
C ALA A 239 5.64 17.09 -18.46
N HIS A 240 5.11 16.57 -17.35
CA HIS A 240 5.19 17.25 -16.06
C HIS A 240 6.59 17.09 -15.45
N PRO A 241 7.33 18.19 -15.16
CA PRO A 241 8.74 18.10 -14.80
C PRO A 241 9.03 17.45 -13.45
N ALA A 242 8.06 17.39 -12.53
CA ALA A 242 8.21 16.72 -11.26
C ALA A 242 7.98 15.20 -11.35
N VAL A 243 7.21 14.72 -12.35
CA VAL A 243 6.94 13.28 -12.46
C VAL A 243 8.13 12.59 -13.09
N MET A 244 8.65 11.59 -12.37
CA MET A 244 9.84 10.85 -12.77
C MET A 244 9.54 9.45 -13.30
N GLY A 245 8.35 8.93 -13.05
CA GLY A 245 8.01 7.57 -13.41
C GLY A 245 6.66 7.11 -12.89
N LEU A 246 6.39 5.85 -13.15
CA LEU A 246 5.16 5.15 -12.81
C LEU A 246 5.45 3.75 -12.30
N GLU A 247 4.79 3.38 -11.22
CA GLU A 247 4.60 2.00 -10.79
C GLU A 247 3.22 1.53 -11.31
N PRO A 248 3.16 0.55 -12.22
CA PRO A 248 1.92 0.21 -12.93
C PRO A 248 0.90 -0.56 -12.07
N VAL A 249 1.32 -1.15 -10.97
CA VAL A 249 0.46 -1.75 -9.94
C VAL A 249 1.25 -2.00 -8.66
N ASN A 250 0.69 -1.53 -7.54
CA ASN A 250 1.21 -1.79 -6.19
C ASN A 250 0.86 -3.20 -5.72
N GLU A 251 1.81 -3.90 -5.13
CA GLU A 251 1.62 -5.16 -4.39
C GLU A 251 0.64 -6.16 -5.05
N PRO A 252 0.82 -6.51 -6.33
CA PRO A 252 0.07 -7.62 -6.89
C PRO A 252 0.44 -8.90 -6.12
N TRP A 253 -0.57 -9.62 -5.62
CA TRP A 253 -0.34 -10.71 -4.68
C TRP A 253 0.44 -11.88 -5.30
N ASP A 254 1.17 -12.63 -4.50
CA ASP A 254 2.04 -13.71 -4.94
C ASP A 254 1.32 -14.93 -5.55
N HIS A 255 -0.01 -15.02 -5.37
CA HIS A 255 -0.85 -16.03 -6.02
C HIS A 255 -1.09 -15.75 -7.51
N ILE A 256 -0.85 -14.53 -7.97
CA ILE A 256 -0.98 -14.19 -9.39
C ILE A 256 0.07 -14.99 -10.18
N PRO A 257 -0.35 -15.74 -11.22
CA PRO A 257 0.61 -16.48 -12.03
C PRO A 257 1.67 -15.56 -12.63
N LEU A 258 2.94 -15.87 -12.37
CA LEU A 258 4.05 -14.97 -12.67
C LEU A 258 4.13 -14.62 -14.17
N HIS A 259 3.80 -15.53 -15.07
CA HIS A 259 3.81 -15.28 -16.50
C HIS A 259 2.72 -14.28 -16.93
N VAL A 260 1.56 -14.27 -16.25
CA VAL A 260 0.48 -13.28 -16.47
C VAL A 260 0.94 -11.90 -16.00
N LEU A 261 1.55 -11.83 -14.80
CA LEU A 261 2.08 -10.59 -14.25
C LEU A 261 3.21 -10.02 -15.13
N LYS A 262 4.14 -10.85 -15.59
CA LYS A 262 5.22 -10.42 -16.49
C LYS A 262 4.72 -9.88 -17.83
N GLU A 263 3.68 -10.50 -18.41
CA GLU A 263 3.05 -9.99 -19.64
C GLU A 263 2.41 -8.62 -19.39
N TYR A 264 1.69 -8.45 -18.28
CA TYR A 264 1.13 -7.16 -17.88
C TYR A 264 2.24 -6.11 -17.71
N TYR A 265 3.32 -6.43 -17.00
CA TYR A 265 4.46 -5.54 -16.79
C TYR A 265 5.16 -5.15 -18.08
N TRP A 266 5.34 -6.12 -18.99
CA TRP A 266 5.91 -5.83 -20.30
C TRP A 266 5.07 -4.81 -21.07
N ARG A 267 3.75 -4.99 -21.11
CA ARG A 267 2.83 -4.06 -21.79
C ARG A 267 2.85 -2.68 -21.14
N SER A 268 2.84 -2.62 -19.82
CA SER A 268 2.93 -1.37 -19.05
C SER A 268 4.22 -0.63 -19.35
N TYR A 269 5.35 -1.34 -19.31
CA TYR A 269 6.65 -0.81 -19.67
C TYR A 269 6.66 -0.25 -21.10
N ARG A 270 6.10 -0.97 -22.06
CA ARG A 270 6.03 -0.54 -23.46
C ARG A 270 5.19 0.73 -23.64
N ILE A 271 4.06 0.86 -22.94
CA ILE A 271 3.24 2.07 -22.96
C ILE A 271 4.04 3.27 -22.44
N VAL A 272 4.73 3.12 -21.31
CA VAL A 272 5.56 4.16 -20.72
C VAL A 272 6.70 4.54 -21.67
N GLN A 273 7.45 3.57 -22.21
CA GLN A 273 8.59 3.85 -23.09
C GLN A 273 8.22 4.52 -24.41
N LEU A 274 7.03 4.23 -24.95
CA LEU A 274 6.57 4.86 -26.19
C LEU A 274 6.20 6.34 -26.01
N LYS A 275 5.74 6.75 -24.83
CA LYS A 275 5.20 8.11 -24.60
C LYS A 275 6.07 8.94 -23.68
N ALA A 276 6.72 8.33 -22.72
CA ALA A 276 7.56 8.95 -21.71
C ALA A 276 8.88 8.16 -21.53
N PRO A 277 9.74 8.06 -22.55
CA PRO A 277 10.95 7.21 -22.50
C PRO A 277 11.94 7.66 -21.44
N HIS A 278 11.78 8.83 -20.85
CA HIS A 278 12.59 9.36 -19.75
C HIS A 278 12.06 8.96 -18.36
N TRP A 279 10.87 8.34 -18.29
CA TRP A 279 10.28 7.90 -17.04
C TRP A 279 10.87 6.57 -16.59
N LEU A 280 11.03 6.42 -15.28
CA LEU A 280 11.24 5.14 -14.64
C LEU A 280 9.95 4.34 -14.66
N THR A 281 10.00 3.07 -15.04
CA THR A 281 8.93 2.10 -14.80
C THR A 281 9.37 1.25 -13.61
N LEU A 282 8.70 1.39 -12.48
CA LEU A 282 8.97 0.63 -11.27
C LEU A 282 8.01 -0.56 -11.19
N LEU A 283 8.51 -1.78 -11.01
CA LEU A 283 7.73 -3.02 -11.12
C LEU A 283 7.83 -3.81 -9.82
N HIS A 284 6.72 -3.91 -9.09
CA HIS A 284 6.69 -4.63 -7.83
C HIS A 284 7.01 -6.12 -7.99
N ASP A 285 7.82 -6.67 -7.09
CA ASP A 285 8.31 -8.05 -7.14
C ASP A 285 7.23 -9.10 -6.82
N SER A 286 6.03 -8.67 -6.45
CA SER A 286 4.94 -9.56 -6.03
C SER A 286 5.37 -10.48 -4.87
N PHE A 287 6.21 -9.96 -3.96
CA PHE A 287 6.81 -10.68 -2.83
C PHE A 287 7.67 -11.90 -3.25
N ARG A 288 8.21 -11.88 -4.46
CA ARG A 288 8.96 -12.97 -5.09
C ARG A 288 10.32 -12.51 -5.63
N LEU A 289 11.00 -11.59 -4.94
CA LEU A 289 12.31 -11.09 -5.36
C LEU A 289 13.36 -12.21 -5.32
N THR A 290 13.51 -12.91 -6.45
CA THR A 290 14.54 -13.95 -6.62
C THR A 290 15.11 -13.94 -8.05
N PRO A 291 16.37 -14.42 -8.23
CA PRO A 291 16.97 -14.56 -9.54
C PRO A 291 16.16 -15.37 -10.54
N GLU A 292 15.47 -16.42 -10.07
CA GLU A 292 14.66 -17.31 -10.90
C GLU A 292 13.49 -16.57 -11.55
N PHE A 293 12.92 -15.60 -10.83
CA PHE A 293 11.73 -14.89 -11.30
C PHE A 293 12.06 -13.65 -12.11
N PHE A 294 13.02 -12.85 -11.67
CA PHE A 294 13.29 -11.54 -12.27
C PHE A 294 14.70 -11.37 -12.86
N GLY A 295 15.64 -12.30 -12.62
CA GLY A 295 17.02 -12.16 -13.03
C GLY A 295 17.28 -11.98 -14.54
N THR A 296 16.33 -12.36 -15.40
CA THR A 296 16.42 -12.16 -16.86
C THR A 296 15.28 -11.33 -17.43
N PHE A 297 14.34 -10.90 -16.59
CA PHE A 297 13.20 -10.10 -17.02
C PHE A 297 13.64 -8.69 -17.41
N LEU A 298 13.11 -8.17 -18.50
CA LEU A 298 13.46 -6.87 -19.10
C LEU A 298 14.98 -6.71 -19.40
N LYS A 299 15.67 -7.79 -19.68
CA LYS A 299 17.08 -7.74 -20.04
C LYS A 299 17.30 -6.79 -21.21
N ASN A 300 18.34 -5.96 -21.13
CA ASN A 300 18.71 -4.91 -22.08
C ASN A 300 17.70 -3.75 -22.20
N CYS A 301 16.66 -3.71 -21.37
CA CYS A 301 15.76 -2.57 -21.30
C CYS A 301 16.34 -1.47 -20.41
N ASP A 302 15.99 -0.22 -20.73
CA ASP A 302 16.42 0.96 -19.97
C ASP A 302 15.26 1.49 -19.10
N ASN A 303 15.59 2.31 -18.11
CA ASN A 303 14.62 3.04 -17.29
C ASN A 303 13.52 2.17 -16.64
N PHE A 304 13.92 1.02 -16.10
CA PHE A 304 13.10 0.22 -15.20
C PHE A 304 13.85 -0.14 -13.93
N ALA A 305 13.13 -0.45 -12.88
CA ALA A 305 13.65 -1.09 -11.67
C ALA A 305 12.61 -2.06 -11.12
N ILE A 306 13.06 -3.01 -10.32
CA ILE A 306 12.16 -3.86 -9.54
C ILE A 306 11.97 -3.22 -8.16
N ASP A 307 10.72 -3.11 -7.77
CA ASP A 307 10.31 -2.71 -6.44
C ASP A 307 10.23 -3.90 -5.51
N THR A 308 10.65 -3.73 -4.28
CA THR A 308 10.46 -4.69 -3.21
C THR A 308 10.04 -3.97 -1.94
N HIS A 309 9.06 -4.54 -1.22
CA HIS A 309 8.59 -4.02 0.05
C HIS A 309 9.17 -4.87 1.19
N ILE A 310 9.82 -4.22 2.16
CA ILE A 310 10.54 -4.91 3.24
C ILE A 310 10.04 -4.46 4.61
N TYR A 311 9.17 -5.27 5.18
CA TYR A 311 8.59 -5.04 6.49
C TYR A 311 8.97 -6.11 7.51
N GLN A 312 9.08 -5.70 8.76
CA GLN A 312 9.29 -6.59 9.91
C GLN A 312 8.11 -6.55 10.89
N ALA A 313 7.06 -5.81 10.55
CA ALA A 313 5.88 -5.62 11.39
C ALA A 313 5.12 -6.91 11.71
N TRP A 314 5.18 -7.89 10.82
CA TRP A 314 4.51 -9.20 11.00
C TRP A 314 5.45 -10.31 11.47
N ALA A 315 6.67 -9.96 11.86
CA ALA A 315 7.57 -10.93 12.50
C ALA A 315 7.06 -11.30 13.90
N TRP A 316 7.41 -12.49 14.34
CA TRP A 316 7.20 -12.91 15.72
C TRP A 316 7.92 -11.97 16.69
N GLU A 317 7.45 -11.89 17.94
CA GLU A 317 8.15 -11.17 19.01
C GLU A 317 9.60 -11.64 19.12
N ASN A 318 10.52 -10.71 18.93
CA ASN A 318 11.96 -10.98 18.92
C ASN A 318 12.74 -9.86 19.64
N PRO A 319 13.95 -10.11 20.13
CA PRO A 319 14.83 -9.06 20.65
C PRO A 319 15.21 -8.03 19.58
N ALA A 320 15.51 -6.81 20.00
CA ALA A 320 15.92 -5.73 19.08
C ALA A 320 17.08 -6.12 18.15
N LEU A 321 18.05 -6.89 18.65
CA LEU A 321 19.18 -7.36 17.85
C LEU A 321 18.74 -8.24 16.67
N TRP A 322 17.74 -9.08 16.87
CA TRP A 322 17.20 -9.94 15.80
C TRP A 322 16.71 -9.10 14.60
N PHE A 323 15.95 -8.04 14.86
CA PHE A 323 15.47 -7.15 13.79
C PHE A 323 16.60 -6.42 13.06
N GLN A 324 17.66 -6.04 13.79
CA GLN A 324 18.85 -5.40 13.22
C GLN A 324 19.61 -6.38 12.32
N GLU A 325 19.81 -7.61 12.76
CA GLU A 325 20.48 -8.68 11.99
C GLU A 325 19.69 -9.03 10.71
N HIS A 326 18.36 -9.13 10.80
CA HIS A 326 17.52 -9.41 9.64
C HIS A 326 17.55 -8.28 8.61
N ALA A 327 17.63 -7.01 9.03
CA ALA A 327 17.87 -5.92 8.11
C ALA A 327 19.22 -6.07 7.34
N CYS A 328 20.25 -6.63 7.99
CA CYS A 328 21.51 -6.95 7.31
C CYS A 328 21.39 -8.17 6.39
N MET A 329 20.51 -9.13 6.68
CA MET A 329 20.25 -10.27 5.78
C MET A 329 19.54 -9.83 4.50
N ASP A 330 18.59 -8.91 4.57
CA ASP A 330 17.92 -8.33 3.40
C ASP A 330 18.95 -7.76 2.40
N ARG A 331 20.00 -7.12 2.90
CA ARG A 331 21.08 -6.59 2.08
C ARG A 331 21.70 -7.64 1.15
N THR A 332 21.88 -8.86 1.60
CA THR A 332 22.50 -9.93 0.80
C THR A 332 21.65 -10.23 -0.44
N ARG A 333 20.34 -10.35 -0.27
CA ARG A 333 19.40 -10.57 -1.38
C ARG A 333 19.38 -9.40 -2.36
N LEU A 334 19.41 -8.17 -1.85
CA LEU A 334 19.44 -6.96 -2.69
C LEU A 334 20.74 -6.89 -3.53
N ILE A 335 21.89 -7.16 -2.92
CA ILE A 335 23.19 -7.22 -3.62
C ILE A 335 23.18 -8.30 -4.70
N GLU A 336 22.63 -9.46 -4.42
CA GLU A 336 22.54 -10.55 -5.40
C GLU A 336 21.76 -10.10 -6.64
N MET A 337 20.59 -9.51 -6.48
CA MET A 337 19.77 -9.01 -7.59
C MET A 337 20.50 -7.91 -8.38
N GLU A 338 21.08 -6.93 -7.72
CA GLU A 338 21.86 -5.87 -8.36
C GLU A 338 23.06 -6.44 -9.14
N SER A 339 23.71 -7.48 -8.62
CA SER A 339 24.85 -8.15 -9.30
C SER A 339 24.46 -8.82 -10.62
N LEU A 340 23.17 -9.20 -10.77
CA LEU A 340 22.60 -9.72 -12.02
C LEU A 340 22.25 -8.62 -13.02
N GLY A 341 22.43 -7.35 -12.65
CA GLY A 341 22.07 -6.19 -13.45
C GLY A 341 20.60 -5.85 -13.42
N VAL A 342 19.89 -6.29 -12.39
CA VAL A 342 18.48 -5.94 -12.11
C VAL A 342 18.49 -4.78 -11.12
N PRO A 343 18.13 -3.54 -11.53
CA PRO A 343 18.08 -2.40 -10.63
C PRO A 343 16.97 -2.59 -9.60
N ILE A 344 17.27 -2.36 -8.32
CA ILE A 344 16.32 -2.52 -7.22
C ILE A 344 16.03 -1.17 -6.54
N ILE A 345 14.78 -0.96 -6.18
CA ILE A 345 14.33 0.11 -5.28
C ILE A 345 13.54 -0.55 -4.16
N VAL A 346 13.76 -0.13 -2.92
CA VAL A 346 12.90 -0.52 -1.80
C VAL A 346 11.75 0.47 -1.73
N GLY A 347 10.62 0.14 -2.36
CA GLY A 347 9.47 1.04 -2.52
C GLY A 347 8.70 1.27 -1.24
N GLU A 348 8.77 0.33 -0.29
CA GLU A 348 8.18 0.52 1.02
C GLU A 348 9.00 -0.17 2.12
N TRP A 349 9.17 0.55 3.24
CA TRP A 349 9.74 0.02 4.48
C TRP A 349 9.38 0.91 5.66
N SER A 350 9.43 0.37 6.88
CA SER A 350 9.18 1.13 8.11
C SER A 350 10.12 0.69 9.24
N LEU A 351 9.95 1.27 10.41
CA LEU A 351 10.64 0.87 11.64
C LEU A 351 9.76 0.00 12.56
N ALA A 352 8.56 -0.36 12.12
CA ALA A 352 7.69 -1.25 12.86
C ALA A 352 8.28 -2.65 12.98
N THR A 353 8.20 -3.20 14.18
CA THR A 353 8.68 -4.54 14.57
C THR A 353 7.56 -5.41 15.14
N ASP A 354 6.34 -4.92 15.04
CA ASP A 354 5.11 -5.58 15.46
C ASP A 354 3.91 -5.06 14.63
N ASN A 355 2.82 -5.79 14.65
CA ASN A 355 1.58 -5.46 13.98
C ASN A 355 0.55 -4.77 14.90
N CYS A 356 1.02 -4.06 15.91
CA CYS A 356 0.18 -3.45 16.93
C CYS A 356 -0.52 -2.15 16.49
N ALA A 357 -0.28 -1.68 15.29
CA ALA A 357 -0.98 -0.52 14.75
C ALA A 357 -2.48 -0.79 14.64
N MET A 358 -3.28 0.15 15.15
CA MET A 358 -4.72 0.02 15.09
C MET A 358 -5.20 -0.09 13.64
N TRP A 359 -5.92 -1.17 13.35
CA TRP A 359 -6.48 -1.46 12.01
C TRP A 359 -5.46 -1.70 10.89
N LEU A 360 -4.21 -1.99 11.23
CA LEU A 360 -3.18 -2.31 10.23
C LEU A 360 -3.59 -3.48 9.30
N ASN A 361 -4.37 -4.41 9.82
CA ASN A 361 -4.87 -5.55 9.04
C ASN A 361 -6.30 -5.35 8.50
N GLY A 362 -6.86 -4.18 8.68
CA GLY A 362 -8.22 -3.80 8.28
C GLY A 362 -9.07 -3.28 9.43
N LEU A 363 -10.04 -2.44 9.12
CA LEU A 363 -10.95 -1.85 10.10
C LEU A 363 -11.82 -2.95 10.74
N ASN A 364 -11.75 -3.09 12.06
CA ASN A 364 -12.52 -4.09 12.81
C ASN A 364 -12.44 -5.52 12.24
N ASP A 365 -11.34 -5.84 11.61
CA ASP A 365 -11.07 -7.18 11.16
C ASP A 365 -10.84 -8.11 12.35
N ASN A 366 -11.21 -9.37 12.20
CA ASN A 366 -10.97 -10.39 13.20
C ASN A 366 -9.58 -11.05 13.11
N VAL A 367 -8.70 -10.52 12.26
CA VAL A 367 -7.33 -11.05 12.15
C VAL A 367 -6.60 -10.89 13.48
N PRO A 368 -5.97 -11.95 13.99
CA PRO A 368 -5.25 -11.91 15.25
C PRO A 368 -4.09 -10.93 15.30
N GLY A 369 -3.72 -10.54 16.52
CA GLY A 369 -2.64 -9.58 16.75
C GLY A 369 -3.07 -8.12 16.64
N TYR A 370 -4.34 -7.88 16.47
CA TYR A 370 -4.91 -6.57 16.26
C TYR A 370 -5.22 -5.84 17.58
N PRO A 371 -4.74 -4.64 17.82
CA PRO A 371 -5.06 -3.89 19.04
C PRO A 371 -6.49 -3.34 18.98
N LYS A 372 -7.10 -3.25 20.14
CA LYS A 372 -8.38 -2.56 20.32
C LYS A 372 -8.24 -1.08 20.01
N VAL A 373 -9.36 -0.45 19.59
CA VAL A 373 -9.41 1.01 19.48
C VAL A 373 -9.17 1.63 20.84
N GLN A 374 -8.21 2.54 20.93
CA GLN A 374 -7.86 3.22 22.16
C GLN A 374 -8.65 4.53 22.24
N CYS A 375 -9.80 4.50 22.92
CA CYS A 375 -10.65 5.66 23.08
C CYS A 375 -9.99 6.80 23.90
N GLU A 376 -8.89 6.53 24.57
CA GLU A 376 -8.05 7.55 25.20
C GLU A 376 -7.28 8.42 24.21
N ARG A 377 -6.99 7.88 23.05
CA ARG A 377 -6.31 8.60 21.97
C ARG A 377 -7.25 9.30 21.02
N VAL A 378 -8.49 8.81 20.96
CA VAL A 378 -9.52 9.27 20.05
C VAL A 378 -10.85 9.26 20.75
N GLN A 379 -11.70 10.24 20.43
CA GLN A 379 -13.05 10.26 20.94
C GLN A 379 -13.88 9.19 20.22
N CYS A 380 -14.08 8.04 20.87
CA CYS A 380 -14.95 7.01 20.34
C CYS A 380 -16.42 7.46 20.40
N PRO A 381 -17.21 7.21 19.35
CA PRO A 381 -18.64 7.47 19.38
C PRO A 381 -19.35 6.50 20.32
N ALA A 382 -20.34 6.99 21.08
CA ALA A 382 -21.21 6.10 21.84
C ALA A 382 -22.09 5.28 20.88
N PRO A 383 -22.28 4.00 21.11
CA PRO A 383 -21.98 3.21 22.31
C PRO A 383 -20.70 2.38 22.22
N TYR A 384 -19.76 2.79 21.43
CA TYR A 384 -18.52 2.06 21.28
C TYR A 384 -17.84 1.84 22.63
N MET A 385 -17.59 0.59 22.95
CA MET A 385 -17.05 0.21 24.27
C MET A 385 -15.54 0.17 24.30
N GLY A 386 -14.82 0.25 23.19
CA GLY A 386 -13.39 0.27 23.06
C GLY A 386 -12.57 -0.06 24.30
N GLU A 387 -11.30 -0.03 24.27
CA GLU A 387 -10.48 -0.15 25.47
C GLU A 387 -10.64 1.12 26.32
N GLN A 388 -11.50 1.02 27.34
CA GLN A 388 -11.65 2.07 28.34
C GLN A 388 -10.71 1.78 29.51
N PRO A 389 -9.90 2.72 29.97
CA PRO A 389 -9.06 2.52 31.14
C PRO A 389 -9.91 2.06 32.33
N GLY A 390 -9.62 0.87 32.85
CA GLY A 390 -10.31 0.31 34.00
C GLY A 390 -11.71 -0.30 33.75
N ALA A 391 -12.19 -0.37 32.52
CA ALA A 391 -13.40 -1.13 32.20
C ALA A 391 -13.10 -2.64 32.28
N PRO A 392 -13.83 -3.43 33.07
CA PRO A 392 -13.66 -4.87 33.05
C PRO A 392 -14.02 -5.43 31.66
N PRO A 393 -13.35 -6.46 31.17
CA PRO A 393 -13.77 -7.13 29.96
C PRO A 393 -15.21 -7.60 30.12
N ASP A 394 -16.09 -7.29 29.17
CA ASP A 394 -17.47 -7.76 29.18
C ASP A 394 -17.47 -9.30 29.05
N PRO A 395 -17.86 -10.06 30.08
CA PRO A 395 -17.86 -11.52 30.03
C PRO A 395 -18.88 -12.08 29.04
N ALA A 396 -19.83 -11.26 28.56
CA ALA A 396 -20.79 -11.66 27.54
C ALA A 396 -20.24 -11.53 26.12
N LEU A 397 -19.14 -10.82 25.94
CA LEU A 397 -18.46 -10.78 24.63
C LEU A 397 -17.70 -12.08 24.44
N PRO A 398 -17.89 -12.78 23.31
CA PRO A 398 -17.01 -13.89 22.98
C PRO A 398 -15.56 -13.40 23.04
N ALA A 399 -14.62 -14.30 23.32
CA ALA A 399 -13.18 -13.99 23.38
C ALA A 399 -12.66 -13.30 22.09
N GLN A 400 -13.47 -13.19 21.10
CA GLN A 400 -13.35 -12.34 19.95
C GLN A 400 -13.94 -10.97 20.29
N ASP A 401 -13.08 -10.11 20.73
CA ASP A 401 -13.40 -8.71 20.87
C ASP A 401 -13.79 -8.12 19.49
N PRO A 402 -14.73 -7.17 19.46
CA PRO A 402 -15.19 -6.51 18.23
C PRO A 402 -14.07 -5.95 17.34
N PHE A 403 -12.84 -6.00 17.76
CA PHE A 403 -11.73 -5.41 17.05
C PHE A 403 -10.68 -6.43 16.62
N GLY A 404 -11.10 -7.60 16.31
CA GLY A 404 -10.32 -8.59 15.63
C GLY A 404 -9.26 -9.31 16.44
N ALA A 405 -8.92 -8.87 17.60
CA ALA A 405 -7.98 -9.56 18.49
C ALA A 405 -8.64 -10.79 19.12
N GLY A 406 -9.09 -11.73 18.30
CA GLY A 406 -9.92 -12.80 18.77
C GLY A 406 -9.20 -14.03 19.22
N GLY A 407 -9.46 -14.45 20.44
CA GLY A 407 -9.42 -15.81 20.87
C GLY A 407 -8.07 -16.54 20.73
N LYS A 408 -8.14 -17.84 20.52
CA LYS A 408 -6.96 -18.71 20.44
C LYS A 408 -6.06 -18.41 19.24
N SER A 409 -6.57 -17.85 18.18
CA SER A 409 -5.79 -17.51 16.99
C SER A 409 -4.89 -16.29 17.22
N TYR A 410 -5.17 -15.44 18.20
CA TYR A 410 -4.30 -14.36 18.63
C TYR A 410 -2.87 -14.84 18.94
N VAL A 411 -2.74 -16.01 19.51
CA VAL A 411 -1.44 -16.61 19.86
C VAL A 411 -0.69 -17.15 18.64
N GLU A 412 -1.40 -17.48 17.58
CA GLU A 412 -0.79 -18.05 16.37
C GLU A 412 -0.17 -17.01 15.45
N TYR A 413 -0.67 -15.76 15.49
CA TYR A 413 -0.23 -14.69 14.58
C TYR A 413 0.56 -13.58 15.26
N GLY A 414 1.01 -13.82 16.46
CA GLY A 414 1.80 -12.90 17.25
C GLY A 414 0.97 -12.12 18.26
N SER A 415 1.64 -11.67 19.28
CA SER A 415 1.09 -10.79 20.31
C SER A 415 1.54 -9.37 20.09
N CYS A 416 0.70 -8.42 20.47
CA CYS A 416 1.11 -7.03 20.47
C CYS A 416 2.16 -6.78 21.56
N PRO A 417 3.39 -6.40 21.24
CA PRO A 417 4.45 -6.19 22.23
C PRO A 417 4.37 -4.80 22.90
N ARG A 418 3.25 -4.08 22.81
CA ARG A 418 3.11 -2.75 23.45
C ARG A 418 3.44 -2.74 24.93
N ASP A 419 3.18 -3.84 25.62
CA ASP A 419 3.54 -4.02 27.03
C ASP A 419 5.01 -4.40 27.24
N ARG A 420 5.76 -4.59 26.15
CA ARG A 420 7.14 -5.01 26.13
C ARG A 420 7.98 -4.22 25.14
N PRO A 421 8.15 -2.88 25.37
CA PRO A 421 9.02 -2.08 24.53
C PRO A 421 10.46 -2.64 24.60
N PHE A 422 11.28 -2.35 23.59
CA PHE A 422 12.69 -2.67 23.65
C PHE A 422 13.34 -2.07 24.91
N PRO A 423 14.28 -2.76 25.55
CA PRO A 423 14.90 -2.29 26.79
C PRO A 423 15.49 -0.87 26.68
N ASN A 424 16.01 -0.53 25.51
CA ASN A 424 16.54 0.79 25.16
C ASN A 424 15.85 1.34 23.91
N GLU A 425 14.55 1.53 23.97
CA GLU A 425 13.67 1.81 22.83
C GLU A 425 14.26 2.81 21.81
N LYS A 426 14.66 3.99 22.28
CA LYS A 426 15.21 5.03 21.39
C LYS A 426 16.49 4.58 20.68
N GLU A 427 17.42 3.97 21.38
CA GLU A 427 18.70 3.52 20.80
C GLU A 427 18.52 2.29 19.91
N ASP A 428 17.68 1.35 20.30
CA ASP A 428 17.43 0.13 19.52
C ASP A 428 16.73 0.45 18.20
N VAL A 429 15.73 1.34 18.21
CA VAL A 429 15.07 1.81 16.99
C VAL A 429 16.03 2.62 16.12
N ARG A 430 16.90 3.43 16.72
CA ARG A 430 17.94 4.17 15.99
C ARG A 430 18.91 3.22 15.28
N ARG A 431 19.36 2.17 15.94
CA ARG A 431 20.25 1.14 15.37
C ARG A 431 19.55 0.38 14.24
N LEU A 432 18.28 0.02 14.43
CA LEU A 432 17.48 -0.60 13.38
C LEU A 432 17.36 0.30 12.14
N ALA A 433 17.07 1.58 12.34
CA ALA A 433 17.01 2.56 11.26
C ALA A 433 18.31 2.66 10.49
N LEU A 434 19.47 2.68 11.20
CA LEU A 434 20.79 2.73 10.57
C LEU A 434 21.09 1.43 9.79
N ALA A 435 20.73 0.26 10.34
CA ALA A 435 20.93 -1.03 9.67
C ALA A 435 20.10 -1.10 8.36
N LYS A 436 18.82 -0.69 8.41
CA LYS A 436 17.94 -0.64 7.23
C LYS A 436 18.44 0.35 6.18
N LEU A 437 18.76 1.58 6.59
CA LEU A 437 19.32 2.59 5.65
C LEU A 437 20.63 2.11 5.03
N HIS A 438 21.51 1.49 5.82
CA HIS A 438 22.76 0.92 5.27
C HIS A 438 22.47 -0.18 4.25
N ALA A 439 21.47 -1.04 4.51
CA ALA A 439 21.11 -2.10 3.58
C ALA A 439 20.48 -1.54 2.29
N TYR A 440 19.63 -0.53 2.39
CA TYR A 440 18.81 -0.06 1.28
C TYR A 440 19.50 1.05 0.49
N ASP A 441 20.07 2.07 1.15
CA ASP A 441 20.69 3.22 0.47
C ASP A 441 22.00 2.86 -0.27
N PHE A 442 22.81 1.93 0.25
CA PHE A 442 24.12 1.66 -0.33
C PHE A 442 24.14 0.53 -1.37
N HIS A 443 23.09 -0.26 -1.43
CA HIS A 443 23.06 -1.47 -2.25
C HIS A 443 21.89 -1.52 -3.22
N THR A 444 21.12 -0.45 -3.32
CA THR A 444 20.02 -0.29 -4.28
C THR A 444 20.02 1.10 -4.89
N HIS A 445 19.09 1.37 -5.78
CA HIS A 445 18.87 2.70 -6.35
C HIS A 445 18.06 3.63 -5.44
N GLY A 446 17.84 3.24 -4.19
CA GLY A 446 17.23 4.05 -3.16
C GLY A 446 15.97 3.43 -2.55
N GLN A 447 15.26 4.22 -1.77
CA GLN A 447 14.16 3.72 -0.94
C GLN A 447 13.08 4.76 -0.69
N PHE A 448 11.88 4.29 -0.36
CA PHE A 448 10.77 5.09 0.14
C PHE A 448 10.31 4.60 1.51
N PHE A 449 10.32 5.49 2.50
CA PHE A 449 9.80 5.18 3.82
C PHE A 449 8.25 5.19 3.78
N TRP A 450 7.64 4.17 4.32
CA TRP A 450 6.19 4.11 4.51
C TRP A 450 5.84 4.42 5.97
N ASN A 451 5.30 5.56 6.28
CA ASN A 451 4.69 6.58 5.48
C ASN A 451 5.22 7.96 5.91
N PHE A 452 4.91 9.03 5.16
CA PHE A 452 5.34 10.38 5.55
C PHE A 452 4.75 10.81 6.90
N ARG A 453 3.51 10.37 7.20
CA ARG A 453 2.85 10.55 8.49
C ARG A 453 1.73 9.52 8.68
N THR A 454 1.38 9.26 9.95
CA THR A 454 0.22 8.51 10.41
C THR A 454 -0.50 9.31 11.49
N GLU A 455 -1.75 8.99 11.82
CA GLU A 455 -2.39 9.65 12.96
C GLU A 455 -1.78 9.19 14.29
N PHE A 456 -1.44 7.90 14.46
CA PHE A 456 -1.01 7.35 15.75
C PHE A 456 0.34 6.65 15.75
N GLU A 457 0.71 5.95 14.69
CA GLU A 457 1.77 4.95 14.72
C GLU A 457 3.15 5.56 14.46
N THR A 458 3.94 5.77 15.52
CA THR A 458 5.24 6.46 15.47
C THR A 458 6.24 5.78 14.54
N ARG A 459 6.36 4.45 14.59
CA ARG A 459 7.36 3.72 13.80
C ARG A 459 7.03 3.63 12.30
N TRP A 460 5.85 4.09 11.92
CA TRP A 460 5.36 4.23 10.55
C TRP A 460 5.31 5.70 10.08
N ASP A 461 5.76 6.64 10.92
CA ASP A 461 5.64 8.08 10.67
C ASP A 461 7.03 8.71 10.50
N PHE A 462 7.37 9.11 9.27
CA PHE A 462 8.67 9.73 8.96
C PHE A 462 8.98 10.96 9.82
N PHE A 463 7.99 11.81 10.06
CA PHE A 463 8.22 13.01 10.86
C PHE A 463 8.47 12.71 12.32
N ARG A 464 7.85 11.67 12.90
CA ARG A 464 8.03 11.26 14.29
C ARG A 464 9.33 10.53 14.50
N VAL A 465 9.65 9.53 13.68
CA VAL A 465 10.92 8.78 13.81
C VAL A 465 12.14 9.67 13.59
N ARG A 466 12.01 10.74 12.79
CA ARG A 466 13.10 11.69 12.63
C ARG A 466 13.33 12.53 13.89
N LYS A 467 12.28 12.97 14.57
CA LYS A 467 12.39 13.73 15.84
C LYS A 467 13.05 12.92 16.96
N GLU A 468 12.90 11.61 16.93
CA GLU A 468 13.54 10.72 17.90
C GLU A 468 15.06 10.57 17.66
N ARG A 469 15.53 10.98 16.47
CA ARG A 469 16.97 10.99 16.11
C ARG A 469 17.70 12.24 16.58
N GLU A 470 17.02 13.37 16.69
CA GLU A 470 17.53 14.64 17.22
C GLU A 470 17.51 14.64 18.76
#